data_71d7462ed354d5f50b144cd9a0dc4b06
#
_entry.id   71d7462ed354d5f50b144cd9a0dc4b06
#
_cell.length_a   1.000
_cell.length_b   1.000
_cell.length_c   1.000
_cell.angle_alpha   90.00
_cell.angle_beta   90.00
_cell.angle_gamma   90.00
#
_symmetry.space_group_name_H-M   'P 1'
#
loop_
_entity.id
_entity.type
_entity.pdbx_description
1 polymer ?
#
loop_
_entity_poly.entity_id
_entity_poly.type
_entity_poly.pdbx_seq_one_letter_code
_entity_poly.pdbx_strand_id
1 'polypeptide(L)'
;MQIIKLTVNRKEHNVIVEPHETLAHVLREKIQLTGTKLGCEQASCGACTIFVDGKAVQSCITPAMRVAESVITTIEDIADHNKLHKLQEKFVEKGATQCGYCTPGMIMTSLDFLEENPNPTTDEIKEALSGNLCRCTGYKKIIEAVESYVVESNQTSKVLENMEVSKFKMVGQPRPYIEATKKMQGTAD
;
A
#
# COMPACT_ATOMS: atom_id res chain seq x y z
N MET A 1 -23.39 14.35 -15.91
CA MET A 1 -23.61 13.22 -14.96
C MET A 1 -23.77 11.95 -15.75
N GLN A 2 -23.03 10.91 -15.39
CA GLN A 2 -23.14 9.58 -15.99
C GLN A 2 -23.05 8.53 -14.88
N ILE A 3 -23.81 7.45 -15.02
CA ILE A 3 -23.63 6.30 -14.12
C ILE A 3 -22.54 5.42 -14.70
N ILE A 4 -21.53 5.09 -13.90
CA ILE A 4 -20.51 4.10 -14.23
C ILE A 4 -20.60 2.92 -13.27
N LYS A 5 -20.25 1.74 -13.77
CA LYS A 5 -20.10 0.53 -12.98
C LYS A 5 -18.63 0.30 -12.70
N LEU A 6 -18.27 0.02 -11.44
CA LEU A 6 -16.93 -0.31 -10.99
C LEU A 6 -16.99 -1.55 -10.10
N THR A 7 -16.01 -2.44 -10.22
CA THR A 7 -15.81 -3.49 -9.23
C THR A 7 -14.70 -3.05 -8.29
N VAL A 8 -15.03 -2.63 -7.07
CA VAL A 8 -14.07 -2.13 -6.09
C VAL A 8 -13.98 -3.09 -4.92
N ASN A 9 -12.79 -3.59 -4.64
CA ASN A 9 -12.52 -4.53 -3.55
C ASN A 9 -13.53 -5.70 -3.57
N ARG A 10 -13.69 -6.33 -4.75
CA ARG A 10 -14.58 -7.47 -5.02
C ARG A 10 -16.09 -7.16 -4.91
N LYS A 11 -16.48 -5.89 -4.79
CA LYS A 11 -17.89 -5.47 -4.74
C LYS A 11 -18.24 -4.59 -5.92
N GLU A 12 -19.42 -4.81 -6.51
CA GLU A 12 -19.94 -3.97 -7.58
C GLU A 12 -20.54 -2.68 -7.04
N HIS A 13 -20.17 -1.56 -7.66
CA HIS A 13 -20.70 -0.23 -7.35
C HIS A 13 -21.19 0.44 -8.62
N ASN A 14 -22.43 0.95 -8.58
CA ASN A 14 -22.95 1.86 -9.59
C ASN A 14 -22.88 3.28 -9.03
N VAL A 15 -22.02 4.11 -9.62
CA VAL A 15 -21.71 5.44 -9.10
C VAL A 15 -22.03 6.49 -10.14
N ILE A 16 -22.75 7.54 -9.71
CA ILE A 16 -22.96 8.71 -10.56
C ILE A 16 -21.70 9.56 -10.52
N VAL A 17 -21.13 9.85 -11.69
CA VAL A 17 -19.89 10.65 -11.79
C VAL A 17 -20.06 11.84 -12.74
N GLU A 18 -19.36 12.90 -12.42
CA GLU A 18 -19.16 14.04 -13.30
C GLU A 18 -17.91 13.83 -14.17
N PRO A 19 -17.83 14.47 -15.38
CA PRO A 19 -16.69 14.27 -16.28
C PRO A 19 -15.32 14.63 -15.69
N HIS A 20 -15.29 15.54 -14.73
CA HIS A 20 -14.06 16.02 -14.08
C HIS A 20 -13.67 15.25 -12.83
N GLU A 21 -14.53 14.33 -12.35
CA GLU A 21 -14.23 13.59 -11.12
C GLU A 21 -13.14 12.56 -11.33
N THR A 22 -12.16 12.58 -10.43
CA THR A 22 -11.08 11.61 -10.40
C THR A 22 -11.50 10.32 -9.68
N LEU A 23 -10.83 9.23 -9.99
CA LEU A 23 -11.06 7.96 -9.32
C LEU A 23 -10.82 8.06 -7.82
N ALA A 24 -9.79 8.81 -7.38
CA ALA A 24 -9.54 9.06 -5.97
C ALA A 24 -10.71 9.74 -5.25
N HIS A 25 -11.34 10.73 -5.90
CA HIS A 25 -12.52 11.40 -5.35
C HIS A 25 -13.70 10.41 -5.21
N VAL A 26 -13.96 9.63 -6.25
CA VAL A 26 -15.05 8.62 -6.22
C VAL A 26 -14.83 7.59 -5.12
N LEU A 27 -13.62 7.06 -4.97
CA LEU A 27 -13.30 6.09 -3.94
C LEU A 27 -13.50 6.65 -2.53
N ARG A 28 -13.01 7.86 -2.28
CA ARG A 28 -13.02 8.46 -0.95
C ARG A 28 -14.40 9.01 -0.56
N GLU A 29 -15.02 9.79 -1.45
CA GLU A 29 -16.23 10.58 -1.10
C GLU A 29 -17.52 9.82 -1.38
N LYS A 30 -17.55 8.96 -2.42
CA LYS A 30 -18.78 8.24 -2.79
C LYS A 30 -18.80 6.80 -2.30
N ILE A 31 -17.66 6.11 -2.32
CA ILE A 31 -17.55 4.72 -1.85
C ILE A 31 -17.07 4.65 -0.39
N GLN A 32 -16.54 5.76 0.16
CA GLN A 32 -16.06 5.90 1.54
C GLN A 32 -14.83 5.03 1.86
N LEU A 33 -13.98 4.74 0.85
CA LEU A 33 -12.70 4.07 1.02
C LEU A 33 -11.59 5.11 1.22
N THR A 34 -11.33 5.48 2.46
CA THR A 34 -10.41 6.56 2.85
C THR A 34 -8.94 6.13 2.96
N GLY A 35 -8.65 4.83 2.81
CA GLY A 35 -7.28 4.30 2.77
C GLY A 35 -6.45 4.86 1.60
N THR A 36 -7.09 5.15 0.47
CA THR A 36 -6.47 5.90 -0.64
C THR A 36 -6.28 7.35 -0.21
N LYS A 37 -5.03 7.83 -0.13
CA LYS A 37 -4.70 9.18 0.39
C LYS A 37 -4.48 10.18 -0.74
N LEU A 38 -4.88 11.45 -0.52
CA LEU A 38 -4.70 12.56 -1.45
C LEU A 38 -3.65 13.54 -0.89
N GLY A 39 -2.43 13.55 -1.44
CA GLY A 39 -1.37 14.43 -0.97
C GLY A 39 -1.08 15.61 -1.90
N CYS A 40 -0.93 15.37 -3.19
CA CYS A 40 -0.53 16.40 -4.15
C CYS A 40 -1.55 16.67 -5.26
N GLU A 41 -2.43 15.72 -5.55
CA GLU A 41 -3.46 15.76 -6.62
C GLU A 41 -2.91 16.05 -8.02
N GLN A 42 -1.62 15.77 -8.26
CA GLN A 42 -0.91 16.00 -9.53
C GLN A 42 0.07 14.86 -9.89
N ALA A 43 -0.17 13.65 -9.36
CA ALA A 43 0.63 12.45 -9.59
C ALA A 43 2.10 12.49 -9.13
N SER A 44 2.49 13.44 -8.26
CA SER A 44 3.90 13.62 -7.87
C SER A 44 4.29 12.91 -6.58
N CYS A 45 3.33 12.52 -5.71
CA CYS A 45 3.65 12.00 -4.38
C CYS A 45 3.36 10.52 -4.16
N GLY A 46 2.66 9.85 -5.05
CA GLY A 46 2.34 8.42 -4.98
C GLY A 46 1.40 7.98 -3.85
N ALA A 47 0.91 8.91 -2.99
CA ALA A 47 0.06 8.55 -1.86
C ALA A 47 -1.31 7.95 -2.27
N CYS A 48 -1.77 8.27 -3.49
CA CYS A 48 -3.03 7.83 -4.05
C CYS A 48 -2.92 6.58 -4.94
N THR A 49 -1.80 5.88 -4.91
CA THR A 49 -1.59 4.67 -5.72
C THR A 49 -2.55 3.56 -5.32
N ILE A 50 -3.23 3.00 -6.31
CA ILE A 50 -4.16 1.86 -6.22
C ILE A 50 -3.95 0.94 -7.41
N PHE A 51 -4.59 -0.23 -7.43
CA PHE A 51 -4.62 -1.06 -8.63
C PHE A 51 -5.88 -0.82 -9.45
N VAL A 52 -5.71 -0.73 -10.75
CA VAL A 52 -6.77 -0.81 -11.76
C VAL A 52 -6.40 -1.95 -12.69
N ASP A 53 -7.26 -2.95 -12.77
CA ASP A 53 -7.04 -4.18 -13.56
C ASP A 53 -5.67 -4.83 -13.28
N GLY A 54 -5.26 -4.81 -12.00
CA GLY A 54 -4.02 -5.41 -11.52
C GLY A 54 -2.76 -4.56 -11.65
N LYS A 55 -2.84 -3.32 -12.20
CA LYS A 55 -1.67 -2.42 -12.36
C LYS A 55 -1.77 -1.18 -11.49
N ALA A 56 -0.62 -0.76 -10.95
CA ALA A 56 -0.54 0.43 -10.10
C ALA A 56 -0.77 1.72 -10.91
N VAL A 57 -1.72 2.54 -10.45
CA VAL A 57 -2.02 3.85 -11.05
C VAL A 57 -2.21 4.91 -9.97
N GLN A 58 -1.91 6.18 -10.32
CA GLN A 58 -2.23 7.31 -9.45
C GLN A 58 -3.68 7.76 -9.67
N SER A 59 -4.53 7.40 -8.72
CA SER A 59 -5.97 7.65 -8.81
C SER A 59 -6.37 9.13 -8.81
N CYS A 60 -5.52 10.03 -8.31
CA CYS A 60 -5.81 11.47 -8.25
C CYS A 60 -5.84 12.17 -9.61
N ILE A 61 -5.21 11.59 -10.64
CA ILE A 61 -5.23 12.11 -12.02
C ILE A 61 -5.97 11.18 -12.99
N THR A 62 -6.48 10.04 -12.50
CA THR A 62 -7.22 9.09 -13.30
C THR A 62 -8.70 9.49 -13.33
N PRO A 63 -9.27 9.91 -14.50
CA PRO A 63 -10.70 10.20 -14.60
C PRO A 63 -11.53 8.98 -14.30
N ALA A 64 -12.52 9.08 -13.41
CA ALA A 64 -13.35 7.96 -13.01
C ALA A 64 -14.08 7.29 -14.19
N MET A 65 -14.52 8.10 -15.15
CA MET A 65 -15.19 7.61 -16.36
C MET A 65 -14.31 6.71 -17.24
N ARG A 66 -12.98 6.92 -17.21
CA ARG A 66 -12.03 6.15 -18.03
C ARG A 66 -11.89 4.71 -17.59
N VAL A 67 -12.17 4.44 -16.32
CA VAL A 67 -12.04 3.12 -15.69
C VAL A 67 -13.41 2.45 -15.43
N ALA A 68 -14.44 2.88 -16.17
CA ALA A 68 -15.73 2.20 -16.14
C ALA A 68 -15.55 0.71 -16.49
N GLU A 69 -16.26 -0.17 -15.78
CA GLU A 69 -16.19 -1.64 -15.88
C GLU A 69 -14.87 -2.26 -15.38
N SER A 70 -13.87 -1.47 -14.94
CA SER A 70 -12.60 -2.00 -14.42
C SER A 70 -12.72 -2.58 -13.01
N VAL A 71 -11.76 -3.45 -12.69
CA VAL A 71 -11.55 -4.00 -11.36
C VAL A 71 -10.54 -3.14 -10.61
N ILE A 72 -10.96 -2.59 -9.47
CA ILE A 72 -10.17 -1.69 -8.65
C ILE A 72 -9.86 -2.35 -7.32
N THR A 73 -8.59 -2.37 -6.94
CA THR A 73 -8.15 -2.83 -5.62
C THR A 73 -7.48 -1.68 -4.88
N THR A 74 -7.95 -1.41 -3.67
CA THR A 74 -7.38 -0.41 -2.77
C THR A 74 -6.69 -1.11 -1.59
N ILE A 75 -6.00 -0.33 -0.76
CA ILE A 75 -5.25 -0.86 0.39
C ILE A 75 -6.13 -1.67 1.36
N GLU A 76 -7.42 -1.37 1.42
CA GLU A 76 -8.39 -2.05 2.28
C GLU A 76 -8.63 -3.51 1.90
N ASP A 77 -8.36 -3.91 0.63
CA ASP A 77 -8.52 -5.30 0.16
C ASP A 77 -7.19 -6.07 0.05
N ILE A 78 -6.05 -5.44 0.42
CA ILE A 78 -4.74 -6.12 0.42
C ILE A 78 -4.62 -7.10 1.59
N ALA A 79 -5.23 -6.78 2.72
CA ALA A 79 -5.34 -7.69 3.87
C ALA A 79 -6.49 -8.69 3.65
N ASP A 80 -6.29 -9.95 4.06
CA ASP A 80 -7.35 -10.95 4.03
C ASP A 80 -8.10 -10.97 5.37
N HIS A 81 -9.32 -10.39 5.39
CA HIS A 81 -10.17 -10.23 6.57
C HIS A 81 -9.44 -9.63 7.77
N ASN A 82 -8.94 -10.46 8.69
CA ASN A 82 -8.23 -10.03 9.90
C ASN A 82 -6.72 -10.29 9.86
N LYS A 83 -6.20 -10.78 8.72
CA LYS A 83 -4.78 -11.08 8.57
C LYS A 83 -4.13 -10.10 7.60
N LEU A 84 -3.12 -9.38 8.08
CA LEU A 84 -2.31 -8.52 7.24
C LEU A 84 -1.64 -9.31 6.11
N HIS A 85 -1.48 -8.69 4.96
CA HIS A 85 -0.59 -9.22 3.93
C HIS A 85 0.86 -9.23 4.46
N LYS A 86 1.67 -10.20 4.07
CA LYS A 86 3.05 -10.34 4.56
C LYS A 86 3.89 -9.07 4.42
N LEU A 87 3.74 -8.31 3.33
CA LEU A 87 4.42 -7.03 3.18
C LEU A 87 3.96 -6.02 4.24
N GLN A 88 2.66 -5.96 4.54
CA GLN A 88 2.13 -5.10 5.62
C GLN A 88 2.70 -5.51 6.99
N GLU A 89 2.83 -6.82 7.25
CA GLU A 89 3.48 -7.33 8.47
C GLU A 89 4.93 -6.84 8.57
N LYS A 90 5.70 -6.87 7.46
CA LYS A 90 7.08 -6.36 7.44
C LYS A 90 7.16 -4.85 7.70
N PHE A 91 6.22 -4.08 7.18
CA PHE A 91 6.15 -2.65 7.51
C PHE A 91 5.92 -2.42 9.01
N VAL A 92 5.08 -3.23 9.67
CA VAL A 92 4.87 -3.19 11.12
C VAL A 92 6.13 -3.61 11.87
N GLU A 93 6.73 -4.75 11.52
CA GLU A 93 7.91 -5.31 12.17
C GLU A 93 9.12 -4.36 12.11
N LYS A 94 9.38 -3.75 10.96
CA LYS A 94 10.50 -2.82 10.78
C LYS A 94 10.22 -1.42 11.30
N GLY A 95 8.97 -1.12 11.73
CA GLY A 95 8.57 0.22 12.11
C GLY A 95 8.67 1.20 10.93
N ALA A 96 8.31 0.74 9.73
CA ALA A 96 8.34 1.51 8.49
C ALA A 96 7.22 2.54 8.38
N THR A 97 6.35 2.62 9.39
CA THR A 97 5.23 3.55 9.45
C THR A 97 5.40 4.50 10.62
N GLN A 98 5.30 5.81 10.35
CA GLN A 98 5.18 6.84 11.38
C GLN A 98 3.79 7.49 11.31
N CYS A 99 3.58 8.58 10.56
CA CYS A 99 2.24 9.15 10.42
C CYS A 99 1.28 8.22 9.64
N GLY A 100 1.78 7.35 8.77
CA GLY A 100 1.01 6.39 8.00
C GLY A 100 0.41 6.92 6.69
N TYR A 101 0.55 8.22 6.40
CA TYR A 101 -0.10 8.83 5.25
C TYR A 101 0.38 8.29 3.90
N CYS A 102 1.69 8.11 3.72
CA CYS A 102 2.26 7.54 2.50
C CYS A 102 2.16 6.02 2.42
N THR A 103 1.89 5.35 3.54
CA THR A 103 2.03 3.91 3.67
C THR A 103 1.15 3.11 2.70
N PRO A 104 -0.14 3.43 2.49
CA PRO A 104 -0.95 2.75 1.49
C PRO A 104 -0.32 2.79 0.09
N GLY A 105 0.06 3.97 -0.38
CA GLY A 105 0.70 4.12 -1.68
C GLY A 105 2.04 3.38 -1.78
N MET A 106 2.88 3.42 -0.73
CA MET A 106 4.13 2.67 -0.68
C MET A 106 3.91 1.15 -0.82
N ILE A 107 2.92 0.60 -0.12
CA ILE A 107 2.58 -0.82 -0.19
C ILE A 107 2.08 -1.19 -1.59
N MET A 108 1.14 -0.43 -2.15
CA MET A 108 0.60 -0.70 -3.48
C MET A 108 1.69 -0.66 -4.56
N THR A 109 2.55 0.37 -4.54
CA THR A 109 3.69 0.48 -5.45
C THR A 109 4.68 -0.67 -5.29
N SER A 110 4.99 -1.05 -4.03
CA SER A 110 5.90 -2.18 -3.77
C SER A 110 5.34 -3.50 -4.27
N LEU A 111 4.04 -3.75 -4.13
CA LEU A 111 3.42 -4.98 -4.61
C LEU A 111 3.45 -5.08 -6.13
N ASP A 112 3.12 -4.01 -6.86
CA ASP A 112 3.19 -3.95 -8.33
C ASP A 112 4.62 -4.21 -8.82
N PHE A 113 5.59 -3.52 -8.22
CA PHE A 113 7.00 -3.69 -8.56
C PHE A 113 7.50 -5.13 -8.31
N LEU A 114 7.13 -5.73 -7.17
CA LEU A 114 7.57 -7.08 -6.80
C LEU A 114 6.89 -8.18 -7.62
N GLU A 115 5.73 -7.92 -8.21
CA GLU A 115 5.11 -8.82 -9.18
C GLU A 115 5.96 -8.94 -10.45
N GLU A 116 6.52 -7.81 -10.92
CA GLU A 116 7.38 -7.77 -12.11
C GLU A 116 8.84 -8.17 -11.81
N ASN A 117 9.35 -7.82 -10.63
CA ASN A 117 10.72 -8.12 -10.17
C ASN A 117 10.70 -8.77 -8.78
N PRO A 118 10.58 -10.10 -8.68
CA PRO A 118 10.46 -10.79 -7.38
C PRO A 118 11.77 -10.86 -6.59
N ASN A 119 12.93 -10.52 -7.18
CA ASN A 119 14.24 -10.58 -6.55
C ASN A 119 15.05 -9.28 -6.75
N PRO A 120 14.53 -8.13 -6.31
CA PRO A 120 15.16 -6.86 -6.56
C PRO A 120 16.40 -6.64 -5.70
N THR A 121 17.33 -5.86 -6.23
CA THR A 121 18.39 -5.24 -5.44
C THR A 121 17.85 -4.07 -4.61
N THR A 122 18.61 -3.66 -3.60
CA THR A 122 18.28 -2.46 -2.78
C THR A 122 18.10 -1.21 -3.64
N ASP A 123 18.90 -1.04 -4.69
CA ASP A 123 18.83 0.15 -5.55
C ASP A 123 17.60 0.13 -6.45
N GLU A 124 17.20 -1.02 -6.96
CA GLU A 124 15.94 -1.18 -7.70
C GLU A 124 14.71 -0.91 -6.81
N ILE A 125 14.74 -1.32 -5.53
CA ILE A 125 13.68 -0.96 -4.56
C ILE A 125 13.61 0.56 -4.36
N LYS A 126 14.75 1.24 -4.22
CA LYS A 126 14.80 2.70 -4.09
C LYS A 126 14.23 3.39 -5.34
N GLU A 127 14.59 2.90 -6.52
CA GLU A 127 14.09 3.43 -7.79
C GLU A 127 12.58 3.26 -7.91
N ALA A 128 12.06 2.07 -7.65
CA ALA A 128 10.63 1.78 -7.67
C ALA A 128 9.83 2.70 -6.72
N LEU A 129 10.37 3.00 -5.54
CA LEU A 129 9.74 3.86 -4.55
C LEU A 129 10.03 5.35 -4.73
N SER A 130 10.82 5.75 -5.72
CA SER A 130 11.19 7.15 -5.95
C SER A 130 10.00 8.07 -6.24
N GLY A 131 8.92 7.52 -6.82
CA GLY A 131 7.64 8.21 -7.05
C GLY A 131 6.74 8.34 -5.82
N ASN A 132 7.13 7.77 -4.67
CA ASN A 132 6.33 7.78 -3.45
C ASN A 132 7.01 8.64 -2.37
N LEU A 133 6.41 9.75 -1.99
CA LEU A 133 7.02 10.68 -1.03
C LEU A 133 6.68 10.33 0.42
N CYS A 134 7.72 10.20 1.24
CA CYS A 134 7.61 10.08 2.68
C CYS A 134 8.40 11.20 3.39
N ARG A 135 7.74 11.99 4.24
CA ARG A 135 8.38 13.08 5.01
C ARG A 135 8.91 12.62 6.37
N CYS A 136 8.50 11.46 6.85
CA CYS A 136 8.70 11.04 8.24
C CYS A 136 9.88 10.08 8.44
N THR A 137 9.99 9.04 7.59
CA THR A 137 10.82 7.85 7.87
C THR A 137 12.27 7.95 7.37
N GLY A 138 12.54 8.86 6.43
CA GLY A 138 13.82 8.88 5.71
C GLY A 138 14.05 7.65 4.83
N TYR A 139 12.99 6.90 4.49
CA TYR A 139 12.94 5.72 3.61
C TYR A 139 13.65 4.47 4.11
N LYS A 140 14.68 4.57 4.94
CA LYS A 140 15.51 3.42 5.36
C LYS A 140 14.66 2.23 5.81
N LYS A 141 13.75 2.45 6.77
CA LYS A 141 12.90 1.39 7.31
C LYS A 141 11.87 0.85 6.30
N ILE A 142 11.45 1.67 5.35
CA ILE A 142 10.55 1.26 4.28
C ILE A 142 11.29 0.29 3.35
N ILE A 143 12.51 0.64 2.94
CA ILE A 143 13.36 -0.20 2.10
C ILE A 143 13.67 -1.53 2.82
N GLU A 144 14.08 -1.47 4.09
CA GLU A 144 14.33 -2.66 4.93
C GLU A 144 13.09 -3.56 5.07
N ALA A 145 11.88 -3.00 5.07
CA ALA A 145 10.64 -3.78 5.11
C ALA A 145 10.40 -4.53 3.79
N VAL A 146 10.62 -3.88 2.66
CA VAL A 146 10.49 -4.52 1.33
C VAL A 146 11.55 -5.60 1.16
N GLU A 147 12.82 -5.35 1.51
CA GLU A 147 13.89 -6.34 1.49
C GLU A 147 13.56 -7.55 2.36
N SER A 148 13.09 -7.32 3.58
CA SER A 148 12.67 -8.41 4.48
C SER A 148 11.55 -9.26 3.93
N TYR A 149 10.59 -8.65 3.22
CA TYR A 149 9.52 -9.38 2.55
C TYR A 149 10.07 -10.27 1.42
N VAL A 150 10.97 -9.73 0.59
CA VAL A 150 11.63 -10.48 -0.50
C VAL A 150 12.40 -11.68 0.04
N VAL A 151 13.19 -11.49 1.09
CA VAL A 151 13.97 -12.58 1.73
C VAL A 151 13.04 -13.66 2.26
N GLU A 152 11.94 -13.32 2.94
CA GLU A 152 11.02 -14.30 3.49
C GLU A 152 10.22 -15.03 2.40
N SER A 153 9.76 -14.33 1.36
CA SER A 153 9.06 -14.97 0.24
C SER A 153 9.93 -15.98 -0.51
N ASN A 154 11.23 -15.72 -0.58
CA ASN A 154 12.21 -16.63 -1.18
C ASN A 154 12.62 -17.77 -0.24
N GLN A 155 12.51 -17.60 1.08
CA GLN A 155 12.86 -18.59 2.10
C GLN A 155 11.74 -19.59 2.42
N THR A 156 10.57 -19.48 1.83
CA THR A 156 9.51 -20.50 1.97
C THR A 156 9.96 -21.87 1.45
N SER A 157 11.21 -21.99 0.99
CA SER A 157 11.89 -23.23 0.57
C SER A 157 13.02 -23.71 1.49
N LYS A 158 13.41 -22.96 2.53
CA LYS A 158 14.50 -23.41 3.45
C LYS A 158 14.38 -22.80 4.86
N VAL A 159 13.92 -23.65 5.79
CA VAL A 159 14.41 -23.83 7.17
C VAL A 159 14.25 -22.68 8.18
N LEU A 160 13.32 -22.92 9.08
CA LEU A 160 13.36 -22.47 10.47
C LEU A 160 14.56 -23.07 11.18
N GLU A 161 15.62 -22.31 11.40
CA GLU A 161 16.59 -22.62 12.46
C GLU A 161 17.32 -21.35 12.94
N ASN A 162 17.23 -21.13 14.25
CA ASN A 162 18.12 -20.33 15.11
C ASN A 162 18.07 -18.81 15.03
N MET A 163 17.10 -18.23 15.74
CA MET A 163 17.28 -16.89 16.31
C MET A 163 17.44 -17.03 17.83
N GLU A 164 18.65 -16.75 18.34
CA GLU A 164 18.84 -16.55 19.78
C GLU A 164 17.99 -15.37 20.27
N VAL A 165 17.10 -15.68 21.19
CA VAL A 165 16.23 -14.69 21.82
C VAL A 165 17.07 -13.83 22.78
N SER A 166 17.18 -12.53 22.56
CA SER A 166 17.87 -11.64 23.46
C SER A 166 17.26 -11.67 24.88
N LYS A 167 18.12 -11.52 25.90
CA LYS A 167 17.74 -11.57 27.32
C LYS A 167 16.73 -10.51 27.76
N PHE A 168 16.52 -9.43 26.98
CA PHE A 168 15.68 -8.30 27.33
C PHE A 168 14.39 -8.30 26.49
N LYS A 169 13.24 -8.23 27.18
CA LYS A 169 11.93 -8.25 26.49
C LYS A 169 11.51 -6.90 25.89
N MET A 170 12.15 -5.80 26.29
CA MET A 170 11.76 -4.45 25.85
C MET A 170 12.93 -3.60 25.39
N VAL A 171 13.99 -3.49 26.20
CA VAL A 171 15.16 -2.67 25.85
C VAL A 171 15.95 -3.33 24.73
N GLY A 172 16.24 -2.56 23.66
CA GLY A 172 16.96 -3.05 22.49
C GLY A 172 16.12 -3.90 21.52
N GLN A 173 14.82 -4.07 21.77
CA GLN A 173 13.91 -4.77 20.86
C GLN A 173 13.09 -3.78 20.04
N PRO A 174 12.97 -3.98 18.71
CA PRO A 174 12.05 -3.23 17.90
C PRO A 174 10.60 -3.49 18.38
N ARG A 175 9.82 -2.42 18.53
CA ARG A 175 8.41 -2.51 18.90
C ARG A 175 7.57 -1.88 17.81
N PRO A 176 6.49 -2.55 17.36
CA PRO A 176 5.58 -1.95 16.41
C PRO A 176 4.88 -0.75 17.03
N TYR A 177 4.65 0.27 16.22
CA TYR A 177 3.83 1.41 16.60
C TYR A 177 2.39 0.96 16.87
N ILE A 178 1.75 1.46 17.94
CA ILE A 178 0.45 0.94 18.43
C ILE A 178 -0.64 0.95 17.35
N GLU A 179 -0.68 1.99 16.52
CA GLU A 179 -1.66 2.13 15.44
C GLU A 179 -1.16 1.59 14.09
N ALA A 180 0.00 0.93 14.05
CA ALA A 180 0.60 0.49 12.79
C ALA A 180 -0.35 -0.38 11.97
N THR A 181 -1.05 -1.33 12.60
CA THR A 181 -1.98 -2.23 11.92
C THR A 181 -3.13 -1.47 11.24
N LYS A 182 -3.77 -0.53 11.94
CA LYS A 182 -4.84 0.30 11.36
C LYS A 182 -4.34 1.13 10.20
N LYS A 183 -3.14 1.70 10.31
CA LYS A 183 -2.51 2.48 9.24
C LYS A 183 -2.15 1.62 8.02
N MET A 184 -1.73 0.35 8.24
CA MET A 184 -1.47 -0.60 7.16
C MET A 184 -2.73 -0.98 6.40
N GLN A 185 -3.86 -1.08 7.09
CA GLN A 185 -5.15 -1.42 6.51
C GLN A 185 -5.90 -0.20 5.93
N GLY A 186 -5.34 1.00 6.07
CA GLY A 186 -5.99 2.24 5.63
C GLY A 186 -7.19 2.67 6.48
N THR A 187 -7.39 2.06 7.66
CA THR A 187 -8.55 2.28 8.54
C THR A 187 -8.26 3.22 9.72
N ALA A 188 -7.06 3.81 9.79
CA ALA A 188 -6.74 4.83 10.77
C ALA A 188 -7.34 6.19 10.36
N ASP A 189 -7.97 6.87 11.31
CA ASP A 189 -8.50 8.23 11.17
C ASP A 189 -7.38 9.27 11.08
#